data_dd4b3a733b77ec12ae6ecc6d5987ccac
#
_entry.id   dd4b3a733b77ec12ae6ecc6d5987ccac
#
_cell.length_a   1.000
_cell.length_b   1.000
_cell.length_c   1.000
_cell.angle_alpha   90.00
_cell.angle_beta   90.00
_cell.angle_gamma   90.00
#
_symmetry.space_group_name_H-M   'P 1'
#
loop_
_entity.id
_entity.type
_entity.pdbx_description
1 polymer ?
#
loop_
_entity_poly.entity_id
_entity_poly.type
_entity_poly.pdbx_seq_one_letter_code
_entity_poly.pdbx_strand_id
1 'polypeptide(L)'
;VLGLEAKNPAIIMNDADLDLTVDECISGSLSYNGQRCTAIKIIYVHEKIKEKFLRKFSKKVDSLKLGLPWENTLLTPLPEPNKPKYINDLILDATSKGAKIINKNGGKKFKNFTFPAVLYPVNSKMDVYKEEQFGPVIPIVSFNNVSKPIDYIASSNYGQQVSIFGKNVNILGPIIDSLVNLVCRVNLNSACQRGPDIYPFTGRKDSAVSTLSVH
;
A
#
# COMPACT_ATOMS: atom_id res chain seq x y z
N VAL A 1 13.86 -17.25 -12.75
CA VAL A 1 13.17 -16.01 -12.33
C VAL A 1 12.42 -16.29 -11.05
N LEU A 2 12.64 -15.50 -10.02
CA LEU A 2 11.93 -15.56 -8.75
C LEU A 2 11.31 -14.20 -8.48
N GLY A 3 9.98 -14.15 -8.34
CA GLY A 3 9.25 -13.03 -7.75
C GLY A 3 9.15 -13.27 -6.25
N LEU A 4 9.64 -12.31 -5.47
CA LEU A 4 9.69 -12.39 -4.02
C LEU A 4 8.76 -11.35 -3.39
N GLU A 5 8.98 -11.05 -2.12
CA GLU A 5 8.17 -10.08 -1.37
C GLU A 5 8.30 -8.64 -1.90
N ALA A 6 7.33 -7.83 -1.61
CA ALA A 6 7.30 -6.42 -1.97
C ALA A 6 6.66 -5.55 -0.87
N LYS A 7 7.13 -4.32 -0.72
CA LYS A 7 6.53 -3.33 0.18
C LYS A 7 6.30 -2.02 -0.57
N ASN A 8 5.44 -2.06 -1.59
CA ASN A 8 5.21 -0.95 -2.50
C ASN A 8 4.55 0.23 -1.78
N PRO A 9 5.18 1.41 -1.76
CA PRO A 9 4.58 2.60 -1.18
C PRO A 9 3.72 3.37 -2.18
N ALA A 10 2.74 4.11 -1.64
CA ALA A 10 2.12 5.25 -2.31
C ALA A 10 2.62 6.55 -1.67
N ILE A 11 2.98 7.55 -2.46
CA ILE A 11 3.39 8.90 -2.02
C ILE A 11 2.35 9.89 -2.49
N ILE A 12 1.65 10.53 -1.56
CA ILE A 12 0.55 11.46 -1.87
C ILE A 12 1.02 12.88 -1.56
N MET A 13 1.24 13.66 -2.63
CA MET A 13 1.67 15.05 -2.55
C MET A 13 0.51 15.96 -2.17
N ASN A 14 0.83 17.17 -1.70
CA ASN A 14 -0.16 18.13 -1.20
C ASN A 14 -1.14 18.66 -2.27
N ASP A 15 -0.80 18.56 -3.55
CA ASP A 15 -1.59 18.98 -4.71
C ASP A 15 -2.31 17.81 -5.41
N ALA A 16 -2.25 16.61 -4.84
CA ALA A 16 -2.90 15.42 -5.39
C ALA A 16 -4.43 15.60 -5.50
N ASP A 17 -5.01 15.02 -6.55
CA ASP A 17 -6.46 14.87 -6.65
C ASP A 17 -6.93 13.82 -5.64
N LEU A 18 -7.62 14.27 -4.60
CA LEU A 18 -7.96 13.40 -3.48
C LEU A 18 -8.97 12.32 -3.83
N ASP A 19 -9.90 12.57 -4.75
CA ASP A 19 -10.91 11.59 -5.12
C ASP A 19 -10.29 10.46 -5.95
N LEU A 20 -9.54 10.81 -6.99
CA LEU A 20 -8.74 9.87 -7.75
C LEU A 20 -7.77 9.09 -6.84
N THR A 21 -7.03 9.80 -5.99
CA THR A 21 -6.04 9.18 -5.10
C THR A 21 -6.65 8.16 -4.15
N VAL A 22 -7.81 8.48 -3.55
CA VAL A 22 -8.51 7.55 -2.67
C VAL A 22 -8.96 6.31 -3.42
N ASP A 23 -9.54 6.44 -4.61
CA ASP A 23 -10.02 5.32 -5.41
C ASP A 23 -8.86 4.42 -5.86
N GLU A 24 -7.77 5.00 -6.34
CA GLU A 24 -6.56 4.27 -6.73
C GLU A 24 -5.87 3.58 -5.53
N CYS A 25 -5.80 4.25 -4.37
CA CYS A 25 -5.23 3.64 -3.16
C CYS A 25 -6.13 2.51 -2.61
N ILE A 26 -7.45 2.61 -2.69
CA ILE A 26 -8.38 1.52 -2.32
C ILE A 26 -8.17 0.33 -3.24
N SER A 27 -8.25 0.53 -4.55
CA SER A 27 -8.02 -0.52 -5.55
C SER A 27 -6.63 -1.13 -5.39
N GLY A 28 -5.60 -0.29 -5.25
CA GLY A 28 -4.21 -0.70 -5.13
C GLY A 28 -3.91 -1.48 -3.87
N SER A 29 -4.52 -1.14 -2.74
CA SER A 29 -4.22 -1.81 -1.46
C SER A 29 -5.16 -2.96 -1.12
N LEU A 30 -6.38 -3.01 -1.66
CA LEU A 30 -7.40 -3.96 -1.23
C LEU A 30 -7.92 -4.90 -2.30
N SER A 31 -7.67 -4.67 -3.60
CA SER A 31 -8.00 -5.69 -4.60
C SER A 31 -7.30 -7.01 -4.26
N TYR A 32 -8.03 -8.12 -4.41
CA TYR A 32 -7.61 -9.45 -3.92
C TYR A 32 -7.23 -9.45 -2.43
N ASN A 33 -7.95 -8.71 -1.60
CA ASN A 33 -7.66 -8.52 -0.16
C ASN A 33 -6.25 -7.95 0.13
N GLY A 34 -5.61 -7.27 -0.81
CA GLY A 34 -4.22 -6.85 -0.69
C GLY A 34 -3.20 -7.99 -0.84
N GLN A 35 -3.65 -9.18 -1.24
CA GLN A 35 -2.81 -10.36 -1.45
C GLN A 35 -2.24 -10.41 -2.87
N ARG A 36 -1.54 -9.34 -3.26
CA ARG A 36 -0.81 -9.22 -4.53
C ARG A 36 0.59 -8.68 -4.28
N CYS A 37 1.56 -9.15 -5.05
CA CYS A 37 2.91 -8.56 -5.05
C CYS A 37 2.87 -7.07 -5.43
N THR A 38 1.97 -6.67 -6.34
CA THR A 38 1.78 -5.29 -6.78
C THR A 38 0.85 -4.47 -5.88
N ALA A 39 0.33 -4.99 -4.76
CA ALA A 39 -0.50 -4.19 -3.88
C ALA A 39 0.29 -3.00 -3.29
N ILE A 40 -0.39 -1.86 -3.09
CA ILE A 40 0.11 -0.76 -2.26
C ILE A 40 0.07 -1.25 -0.81
N LYS A 41 1.21 -1.24 -0.13
CA LYS A 41 1.38 -1.85 1.20
C LYS A 41 1.73 -0.85 2.30
N ILE A 42 1.99 0.40 1.94
CA ILE A 42 2.17 1.53 2.85
C ILE A 42 1.82 2.82 2.12
N ILE A 43 1.17 3.77 2.80
CA ILE A 43 0.79 5.05 2.22
C ILE A 43 1.49 6.17 2.97
N TYR A 44 2.22 7.00 2.24
CA TYR A 44 2.77 8.26 2.72
C TYR A 44 1.89 9.40 2.25
N VAL A 45 1.34 10.18 3.18
CA VAL A 45 0.47 11.32 2.88
C VAL A 45 1.07 12.62 3.38
N HIS A 46 1.08 13.64 2.53
CA HIS A 46 1.58 14.96 2.89
C HIS A 46 0.73 15.59 4.01
N GLU A 47 1.38 16.16 5.02
CA GLU A 47 0.77 16.70 6.23
C GLU A 47 -0.35 17.71 5.96
N LYS A 48 -0.19 18.57 4.93
CA LYS A 48 -1.19 19.59 4.56
C LYS A 48 -2.56 19.04 4.14
N ILE A 49 -2.60 17.81 3.63
CA ILE A 49 -3.86 17.19 3.15
C ILE A 49 -4.26 15.95 3.94
N LYS A 50 -3.45 15.58 4.92
CA LYS A 50 -3.59 14.37 5.73
C LYS A 50 -5.01 14.18 6.27
N GLU A 51 -5.55 15.15 6.96
CA GLU A 51 -6.86 15.03 7.61
C GLU A 51 -7.99 14.76 6.60
N LYS A 52 -7.93 15.46 5.45
CA LYS A 52 -8.92 15.25 4.37
C LYS A 52 -8.79 13.86 3.77
N PHE A 53 -7.55 13.41 3.52
CA PHE A 53 -7.28 12.09 2.97
C PHE A 53 -7.76 10.99 3.93
N LEU A 54 -7.31 11.01 5.20
CA LEU A 54 -7.68 10.00 6.20
C LEU A 54 -9.17 9.85 6.35
N ARG A 55 -9.91 10.97 6.41
CA ARG A 55 -11.38 10.96 6.50
C ARG A 55 -12.03 10.34 5.26
N LYS A 56 -11.63 10.75 4.05
CA LYS A 56 -12.19 10.21 2.81
C LYS A 56 -11.86 8.73 2.65
N PHE A 57 -10.61 8.36 2.89
CA PHE A 57 -10.11 7.00 2.75
C PHE A 57 -10.79 6.03 3.73
N SER A 58 -10.85 6.37 5.03
CA SER A 58 -11.52 5.53 6.04
C SER A 58 -13.00 5.35 5.72
N LYS A 59 -13.70 6.44 5.32
CA LYS A 59 -15.11 6.36 4.93
C LYS A 59 -15.32 5.43 3.73
N LYS A 60 -14.43 5.48 2.74
CA LYS A 60 -14.50 4.62 1.56
C LYS A 60 -14.23 3.16 1.94
N VAL A 61 -13.21 2.89 2.78
CA VAL A 61 -12.95 1.54 3.32
C VAL A 61 -14.16 1.00 4.07
N ASP A 62 -14.80 1.80 4.92
CA ASP A 62 -15.97 1.37 5.67
C ASP A 62 -17.21 1.08 4.80
N SER A 63 -17.26 1.61 3.58
CA SER A 63 -18.34 1.35 2.62
C SER A 63 -18.13 0.09 1.77
N LEU A 64 -16.96 -0.55 1.86
CA LEU A 64 -16.66 -1.76 1.09
C LEU A 64 -17.51 -2.93 1.59
N LYS A 65 -18.01 -3.71 0.64
CA LYS A 65 -18.79 -4.91 0.92
C LYS A 65 -17.87 -6.12 1.00
N LEU A 66 -18.13 -6.96 1.99
CA LEU A 66 -17.61 -8.31 2.07
C LEU A 66 -18.53 -9.26 1.31
N GLY A 67 -17.97 -10.24 0.63
CA GLY A 67 -18.76 -11.22 -0.08
C GLY A 67 -17.93 -12.42 -0.55
N LEU A 68 -18.57 -13.36 -1.22
CA LEU A 68 -17.91 -14.50 -1.78
C LEU A 68 -17.32 -14.16 -3.17
N PRO A 69 -16.34 -14.92 -3.67
CA PRO A 69 -15.63 -14.58 -4.92
C PRO A 69 -16.53 -14.43 -6.16
N TRP A 70 -17.70 -15.03 -6.18
CA TRP A 70 -18.68 -14.92 -7.29
C TRP A 70 -19.71 -13.79 -7.08
N GLU A 71 -19.68 -13.12 -5.94
CA GLU A 71 -20.43 -11.90 -5.69
C GLU A 71 -19.57 -10.70 -6.08
N ASN A 72 -20.13 -9.72 -6.72
CA ASN A 72 -19.36 -8.55 -7.17
C ASN A 72 -18.91 -7.69 -5.96
N THR A 73 -17.94 -8.21 -5.20
CA THR A 73 -17.37 -7.59 -4.00
C THR A 73 -15.86 -7.51 -4.07
N LEU A 74 -15.28 -6.46 -3.47
CA LEU A 74 -13.83 -6.27 -3.46
C LEU A 74 -13.13 -7.13 -2.40
N LEU A 75 -13.82 -7.44 -1.30
CA LEU A 75 -13.28 -8.16 -0.15
C LEU A 75 -13.90 -9.54 -0.05
N THR A 76 -13.06 -10.54 0.01
CA THR A 76 -13.44 -11.97 0.04
C THR A 76 -12.79 -12.67 1.25
N PRO A 77 -13.18 -13.92 1.57
CA PRO A 77 -12.48 -14.68 2.61
C PRO A 77 -11.01 -14.84 2.29
N LEU A 78 -10.15 -14.75 3.31
CA LEU A 78 -8.74 -15.05 3.17
C LEU A 78 -8.54 -16.56 3.00
N PRO A 79 -7.81 -17.01 1.96
CA PRO A 79 -7.68 -18.45 1.68
C PRO A 79 -6.81 -19.19 2.70
N GLU A 80 -5.79 -18.53 3.26
CA GLU A 80 -4.90 -19.19 4.22
C GLU A 80 -5.50 -19.20 5.64
N PRO A 81 -5.60 -20.37 6.29
CA PRO A 81 -6.21 -20.49 7.62
C PRO A 81 -5.56 -19.61 8.70
N ASN A 82 -4.24 -19.44 8.64
CA ASN A 82 -3.47 -18.69 9.63
C ASN A 82 -3.34 -17.19 9.31
N LYS A 83 -3.74 -16.76 8.11
CA LYS A 83 -3.59 -15.35 7.70
C LYS A 83 -4.38 -14.38 8.58
N PRO A 84 -5.62 -14.66 9.01
CA PRO A 84 -6.34 -13.79 9.94
C PRO A 84 -5.64 -13.59 11.29
N LYS A 85 -4.90 -14.60 11.77
CA LYS A 85 -4.09 -14.47 12.99
C LYS A 85 -2.90 -13.55 12.74
N TYR A 86 -2.11 -13.81 11.70
CA TYR A 86 -0.96 -12.97 11.33
C TYR A 86 -1.34 -11.50 11.14
N ILE A 87 -2.44 -11.23 10.42
CA ILE A 87 -2.96 -9.87 10.25
C ILE A 87 -3.29 -9.21 11.60
N ASN A 88 -3.91 -9.97 12.49
CA ASN A 88 -4.22 -9.47 13.83
C ASN A 88 -2.96 -9.16 14.65
N ASP A 89 -1.95 -10.00 14.56
CA ASP A 89 -0.69 -9.82 15.28
C ASP A 89 0.01 -8.53 14.82
N LEU A 90 0.03 -8.23 13.51
CA LEU A 90 0.51 -6.96 12.96
C LEU A 90 -0.29 -5.75 13.46
N ILE A 91 -1.63 -5.87 13.56
CA ILE A 91 -2.48 -4.80 14.08
C ILE A 91 -2.21 -4.56 15.57
N LEU A 92 -2.07 -5.63 16.36
CA LEU A 92 -1.77 -5.54 17.79
C LEU A 92 -0.38 -4.94 18.02
N ASP A 93 0.63 -5.37 17.27
CA ASP A 93 1.96 -4.76 17.32
C ASP A 93 1.88 -3.25 17.07
N ALA A 94 1.26 -2.84 15.97
CA ALA A 94 1.16 -1.44 15.60
C ALA A 94 0.38 -0.62 16.65
N THR A 95 -0.73 -1.15 17.17
CA THR A 95 -1.54 -0.43 18.17
C THR A 95 -0.85 -0.33 19.51
N SER A 96 -0.11 -1.35 19.93
CA SER A 96 0.71 -1.31 21.17
C SER A 96 1.83 -0.27 21.09
N LYS A 97 2.30 0.03 19.87
CA LYS A 97 3.35 1.03 19.58
C LYS A 97 2.79 2.42 19.21
N GLY A 98 1.48 2.64 19.39
CA GLY A 98 0.83 3.96 19.29
C GLY A 98 0.05 4.23 18.01
N ALA A 99 -0.08 3.29 17.09
CA ALA A 99 -1.02 3.42 15.97
C ALA A 99 -2.47 3.28 16.46
N LYS A 100 -3.40 3.87 15.72
CA LYS A 100 -4.84 3.72 15.92
C LYS A 100 -5.48 3.12 14.68
N ILE A 101 -6.46 2.25 14.86
CA ILE A 101 -7.36 1.85 13.78
C ILE A 101 -8.34 3.00 13.55
N ILE A 102 -8.28 3.65 12.38
CA ILE A 102 -9.02 4.88 12.11
C ILE A 102 -10.33 4.66 11.34
N ASN A 103 -10.60 3.45 10.91
CA ASN A 103 -11.86 3.07 10.27
C ASN A 103 -12.74 2.22 11.22
N LYS A 104 -14.07 2.28 11.03
CA LYS A 104 -15.07 1.81 11.99
C LYS A 104 -15.01 0.31 12.32
N ASN A 105 -14.75 -0.52 11.30
CA ASN A 105 -14.76 -1.97 11.45
C ASN A 105 -13.37 -2.61 11.31
N GLY A 106 -12.30 -1.79 11.30
CA GLY A 106 -10.95 -2.26 11.01
C GLY A 106 -10.50 -3.42 11.90
N GLY A 107 -9.97 -4.45 11.28
CA GLY A 107 -9.45 -5.64 11.95
C GLY A 107 -10.51 -6.60 12.51
N LYS A 108 -11.81 -6.29 12.42
CA LYS A 108 -12.87 -7.21 12.85
C LYS A 108 -12.87 -8.46 11.97
N LYS A 109 -13.09 -9.61 12.60
CA LYS A 109 -13.11 -10.91 11.95
C LYS A 109 -14.49 -11.53 11.96
N PHE A 110 -14.84 -12.20 10.87
CA PHE A 110 -15.98 -13.09 10.80
C PHE A 110 -15.60 -14.32 9.97
N LYS A 111 -15.39 -15.47 10.62
CA LYS A 111 -14.79 -16.66 10.01
C LYS A 111 -13.44 -16.29 9.35
N ASN A 112 -13.26 -16.57 8.07
CA ASN A 112 -12.06 -16.22 7.30
C ASN A 112 -12.10 -14.80 6.69
N PHE A 113 -13.16 -14.03 6.92
CA PHE A 113 -13.18 -12.62 6.55
C PHE A 113 -12.44 -11.79 7.59
N THR A 114 -11.65 -10.85 7.11
CA THR A 114 -11.01 -9.82 7.93
C THR A 114 -11.33 -8.46 7.32
N PHE A 115 -11.98 -7.58 8.09
CA PHE A 115 -12.21 -6.21 7.65
C PHE A 115 -10.88 -5.47 7.55
N PRO A 116 -10.68 -4.70 6.46
CA PRO A 116 -9.46 -3.92 6.31
C PRO A 116 -9.22 -3.00 7.49
N ALA A 117 -8.01 -3.03 8.05
CA ALA A 117 -7.59 -2.13 9.10
C ALA A 117 -6.74 -0.99 8.53
N VAL A 118 -7.22 0.25 8.67
CA VAL A 118 -6.47 1.45 8.33
C VAL A 118 -5.77 1.95 9.60
N LEU A 119 -4.43 1.89 9.59
CA LEU A 119 -3.59 2.21 10.74
C LEU A 119 -2.93 3.58 10.60
N TYR A 120 -3.12 4.48 11.56
CA TYR A 120 -2.47 5.79 11.62
C TYR A 120 -2.29 6.28 13.07
N PRO A 121 -1.20 6.98 13.42
CA PRO A 121 0.04 7.09 12.65
C PRO A 121 0.89 5.83 12.74
N VAL A 122 1.55 5.47 11.63
CA VAL A 122 2.50 4.36 11.61
C VAL A 122 3.94 4.90 11.58
N ASN A 123 4.88 4.18 12.21
CA ASN A 123 6.29 4.56 12.26
C ASN A 123 7.22 3.32 12.19
N SER A 124 8.53 3.57 12.09
CA SER A 124 9.55 2.54 11.86
C SER A 124 9.74 1.51 12.98
N LYS A 125 9.11 1.70 14.14
CA LYS A 125 9.16 0.75 15.28
C LYS A 125 8.12 -0.37 15.14
N MET A 126 7.17 -0.22 14.22
CA MET A 126 6.06 -1.14 13.99
C MET A 126 6.40 -2.14 12.88
N ASP A 127 6.05 -3.42 13.08
CA ASP A 127 6.36 -4.47 12.10
C ASP A 127 5.65 -4.20 10.77
N VAL A 128 4.41 -3.74 10.81
CA VAL A 128 3.63 -3.35 9.62
C VAL A 128 4.28 -2.25 8.77
N TYR A 129 5.27 -1.53 9.30
CA TYR A 129 6.05 -0.54 8.53
C TYR A 129 7.05 -1.19 7.59
N LYS A 130 7.63 -2.33 7.97
CA LYS A 130 8.74 -3.00 7.26
C LYS A 130 8.29 -4.26 6.53
N GLU A 131 7.49 -5.10 7.19
CA GLU A 131 7.08 -6.39 6.67
C GLU A 131 6.01 -6.29 5.59
N GLU A 132 6.06 -7.21 4.63
CA GLU A 132 4.99 -7.41 3.69
C GLU A 132 3.80 -8.08 4.39
N GLN A 133 2.70 -7.35 4.60
CA GLN A 133 1.52 -7.88 5.27
C GLN A 133 0.73 -8.88 4.42
N PHE A 134 0.78 -8.77 3.08
CA PHE A 134 0.06 -9.61 2.12
C PHE A 134 -1.37 -9.91 2.57
N GLY A 135 -2.11 -8.84 2.83
CA GLY A 135 -3.45 -8.90 3.43
C GLY A 135 -4.04 -7.50 3.70
N PRO A 136 -5.28 -7.42 4.20
CA PRO A 136 -6.07 -6.20 4.29
C PRO A 136 -5.67 -5.32 5.50
N VAL A 137 -4.43 -4.88 5.56
CA VAL A 137 -3.93 -3.88 6.51
C VAL A 137 -3.27 -2.75 5.75
N ILE A 138 -3.67 -1.52 6.02
CA ILE A 138 -3.19 -0.33 5.33
C ILE A 138 -2.50 0.60 6.32
N PRO A 139 -1.17 0.54 6.45
CA PRO A 139 -0.42 1.47 7.26
C PRO A 139 -0.26 2.82 6.56
N ILE A 140 -0.50 3.91 7.30
CA ILE A 140 -0.38 5.28 6.80
C ILE A 140 0.62 6.07 7.64
N VAL A 141 1.49 6.79 6.95
CA VAL A 141 2.53 7.65 7.50
C VAL A 141 2.34 9.07 6.97
N SER A 142 2.44 10.08 7.81
CA SER A 142 2.47 11.46 7.32
C SER A 142 3.90 11.98 7.13
N PHE A 143 4.06 12.93 6.19
CA PHE A 143 5.33 13.58 5.91
C PHE A 143 5.15 15.06 5.56
N ASN A 144 6.15 15.87 5.91
CA ASN A 144 6.28 17.26 5.49
C ASN A 144 7.35 17.42 4.40
N ASN A 145 8.41 16.62 4.49
CA ASN A 145 9.50 16.59 3.51
C ASN A 145 9.46 15.28 2.74
N VAL A 146 9.50 15.35 1.42
CA VAL A 146 9.48 14.22 0.52
C VAL A 146 10.72 13.31 0.65
N SER A 147 11.80 13.81 1.26
CA SER A 147 12.95 12.95 1.60
C SER A 147 12.52 11.75 2.46
N LYS A 148 11.55 11.92 3.36
CA LYS A 148 11.09 10.84 4.24
C LYS A 148 10.58 9.59 3.50
N PRO A 149 9.65 9.66 2.54
CA PRO A 149 9.28 8.49 1.74
C PRO A 149 10.39 8.02 0.79
N ILE A 150 11.25 8.92 0.28
CA ILE A 150 12.40 8.54 -0.55
C ILE A 150 13.41 7.73 0.29
N ASP A 151 13.76 8.20 1.48
CA ASP A 151 14.67 7.51 2.41
C ASP A 151 14.11 6.15 2.83
N TYR A 152 12.79 6.06 3.04
CA TYR A 152 12.14 4.78 3.28
C TYR A 152 12.35 3.79 2.11
N ILE A 153 12.13 4.23 0.88
CA ILE A 153 12.32 3.39 -0.31
C ILE A 153 13.81 3.03 -0.47
N ALA A 154 14.71 3.98 -0.24
CA ALA A 154 16.16 3.75 -0.34
C ALA A 154 16.65 2.71 0.68
N SER A 155 16.17 2.78 1.93
CA SER A 155 16.55 1.88 3.02
C SER A 155 15.77 0.56 3.05
N SER A 156 14.66 0.45 2.32
CA SER A 156 13.88 -0.78 2.22
C SER A 156 14.66 -1.87 1.48
N ASN A 157 14.50 -3.11 1.92
CA ASN A 157 15.01 -4.28 1.20
C ASN A 157 14.24 -4.53 -0.11
N TYR A 158 13.09 -3.93 -0.30
CA TYR A 158 12.22 -4.16 -1.45
C TYR A 158 12.30 -3.01 -2.46
N GLY A 159 12.17 -3.35 -3.74
CA GLY A 159 12.25 -2.38 -4.83
C GLY A 159 11.39 -2.78 -6.04
N GLN A 160 10.12 -3.14 -5.82
CA GLN A 160 9.27 -3.53 -6.94
C GLN A 160 8.62 -2.32 -7.60
N GLN A 161 7.74 -1.60 -6.91
CA GLN A 161 7.02 -0.46 -7.49
C GLN A 161 6.81 0.66 -6.46
N VAL A 162 6.48 1.83 -6.96
CA VAL A 162 5.97 2.97 -6.20
C VAL A 162 4.85 3.65 -6.97
N SER A 163 3.84 4.16 -6.27
CA SER A 163 2.82 5.05 -6.83
C SER A 163 3.03 6.47 -6.28
N ILE A 164 2.97 7.47 -7.14
CA ILE A 164 3.09 8.89 -6.76
C ILE A 164 1.85 9.63 -7.24
N PHE A 165 1.21 10.37 -6.35
CA PHE A 165 0.01 11.16 -6.62
C PHE A 165 0.30 12.64 -6.47
N GLY A 166 0.10 13.41 -7.52
CA GLY A 166 0.35 14.86 -7.56
C GLY A 166 0.12 15.43 -8.94
N LYS A 167 0.13 16.76 -9.07
CA LYS A 167 -0.13 17.48 -10.32
C LYS A 167 1.08 18.26 -10.83
N ASN A 168 1.93 18.76 -9.93
CA ASN A 168 3.04 19.63 -10.32
C ASN A 168 4.23 18.82 -10.83
N VAL A 169 4.38 18.76 -12.16
CA VAL A 169 5.44 18.00 -12.83
C VAL A 169 6.86 18.47 -12.46
N ASN A 170 7.04 19.75 -12.12
CA ASN A 170 8.33 20.28 -11.72
C ASN A 170 8.77 19.77 -10.32
N ILE A 171 7.80 19.40 -9.48
CA ILE A 171 8.06 18.76 -8.18
C ILE A 171 8.20 17.24 -8.36
N LEU A 172 7.36 16.64 -9.20
CA LEU A 172 7.32 15.19 -9.38
C LEU A 172 8.54 14.67 -10.15
N GLY A 173 9.05 15.42 -11.13
CA GLY A 173 10.19 15.01 -11.94
C GLY A 173 11.41 14.62 -11.09
N PRO A 174 11.97 15.50 -10.25
CA PRO A 174 13.10 15.17 -9.37
C PRO A 174 12.83 13.99 -8.41
N ILE A 175 11.59 13.82 -7.96
CA ILE A 175 11.20 12.67 -7.12
C ILE A 175 11.28 11.37 -7.95
N ILE A 176 10.72 11.38 -9.16
CA ILE A 176 10.78 10.23 -10.07
C ILE A 176 12.23 9.88 -10.37
N ASP A 177 13.06 10.86 -10.72
CA ASP A 177 14.49 10.65 -11.02
C ASP A 177 15.25 10.00 -9.84
N SER A 178 14.89 10.36 -8.61
CA SER A 178 15.50 9.75 -7.42
C SER A 178 15.06 8.29 -7.20
N LEU A 179 13.91 7.88 -7.75
CA LEU A 179 13.31 6.58 -7.51
C LEU A 179 13.54 5.54 -8.61
N VAL A 180 13.82 5.97 -9.85
CA VAL A 180 13.96 5.05 -11.01
C VAL A 180 15.07 4.03 -10.86
N ASN A 181 16.07 4.28 -10.01
CA ASN A 181 17.13 3.33 -9.70
C ASN A 181 16.85 2.47 -8.45
N LEU A 182 15.82 2.79 -7.68
CA LEU A 182 15.47 2.10 -6.43
C LEU A 182 14.34 1.09 -6.63
N VAL A 183 13.45 1.35 -7.58
CA VAL A 183 12.31 0.48 -7.91
C VAL A 183 12.29 0.16 -9.41
N CYS A 184 11.56 -0.90 -9.79
CA CYS A 184 11.41 -1.25 -11.20
C CYS A 184 10.36 -0.42 -11.93
N ARG A 185 9.39 0.12 -11.20
CA ARG A 185 8.31 0.89 -11.81
C ARG A 185 7.86 2.03 -10.91
N VAL A 186 7.72 3.19 -11.52
CA VAL A 186 7.07 4.37 -10.91
C VAL A 186 5.73 4.58 -11.63
N ASN A 187 4.64 4.56 -10.88
CA ASN A 187 3.29 4.81 -11.38
C ASN A 187 2.86 6.23 -10.97
N LEU A 188 2.39 7.02 -11.92
CA LEU A 188 1.96 8.39 -11.67
C LEU A 188 0.43 8.47 -11.70
N ASN A 189 -0.17 8.98 -10.60
CA ASN A 189 -1.60 9.11 -10.41
C ASN A 189 -2.38 7.81 -10.68
N SER A 190 -1.78 6.68 -10.36
CA SER A 190 -2.36 5.36 -10.52
C SER A 190 -1.80 4.39 -9.49
N ALA A 191 -2.55 3.35 -9.18
CA ALA A 191 -2.10 2.25 -8.33
C ALA A 191 -0.93 1.49 -8.97
N CYS A 192 -0.18 0.75 -8.16
CA CYS A 192 0.82 -0.18 -8.67
C CYS A 192 0.15 -1.29 -9.49
N GLN A 193 0.70 -1.58 -10.68
CA GLN A 193 0.10 -2.45 -11.67
C GLN A 193 1.11 -3.42 -12.27
N ARG A 194 0.60 -4.54 -12.80
CA ARG A 194 1.41 -5.45 -13.59
C ARG A 194 1.42 -5.08 -15.07
N GLY A 195 0.29 -4.82 -15.65
CA GLY A 195 0.13 -4.48 -17.08
C GLY A 195 0.78 -3.15 -17.48
N PRO A 196 0.94 -2.89 -18.78
CA PRO A 196 0.70 -3.82 -19.90
C PRO A 196 1.72 -4.97 -19.94
N ASP A 197 1.28 -6.16 -20.35
CA ASP A 197 2.10 -7.38 -20.36
C ASP A 197 3.22 -7.36 -21.40
N ILE A 198 3.20 -6.41 -22.33
CA ILE A 198 4.27 -6.18 -23.31
C ILE A 198 5.56 -5.62 -22.69
N TYR A 199 5.48 -5.08 -21.47
CA TYR A 199 6.65 -4.55 -20.77
C TYR A 199 7.20 -5.56 -19.76
N PRO A 200 8.52 -5.59 -19.55
CA PRO A 200 9.14 -6.43 -18.52
C PRO A 200 8.55 -6.13 -17.14
N PHE A 201 8.19 -7.18 -16.42
CA PHE A 201 7.80 -7.10 -15.03
C PHE A 201 8.87 -7.75 -14.16
N THR A 202 9.49 -6.99 -13.30
CA THR A 202 10.58 -7.45 -12.45
C THR A 202 10.59 -6.70 -11.12
N GLY A 203 11.55 -7.00 -10.26
CA GLY A 203 11.83 -6.31 -9.01
C GLY A 203 13.30 -5.91 -8.93
N ARG A 204 13.59 -4.95 -8.08
CA ARG A 204 14.95 -4.61 -7.64
C ARG A 204 15.15 -5.08 -6.22
N LYS A 205 16.38 -5.09 -5.77
CA LYS A 205 16.75 -5.53 -4.42
C LYS A 205 16.21 -6.94 -4.15
N ASP A 206 15.65 -7.20 -2.96
CA ASP A 206 15.11 -8.50 -2.57
C ASP A 206 13.71 -8.81 -3.15
N SER A 207 13.16 -7.92 -3.99
CA SER A 207 11.85 -8.18 -4.61
C SER A 207 11.87 -9.12 -5.79
N ALA A 208 13.04 -9.41 -6.38
CA ALA A 208 13.19 -10.43 -7.43
C ALA A 208 14.63 -10.85 -7.61
N VAL A 209 14.82 -12.07 -8.10
CA VAL A 209 16.10 -12.56 -8.60
C VAL A 209 15.93 -12.79 -10.10
N SER A 210 16.28 -11.83 -10.89
CA SER A 210 16.39 -11.79 -12.35
C SER A 210 15.94 -10.43 -12.88
N THR A 211 16.37 -10.09 -14.07
CA THR A 211 15.97 -8.87 -14.78
C THR A 211 14.82 -9.09 -15.76
N LEU A 212 14.34 -10.32 -15.88
CA LEU A 212 13.29 -10.68 -16.84
C LEU A 212 11.95 -10.87 -16.15
N SER A 213 10.91 -10.47 -16.86
CA SER A 213 9.53 -10.68 -16.46
C SER A 213 9.16 -12.16 -16.51
N VAL A 214 8.29 -12.56 -15.63
CA VAL A 214 7.57 -13.83 -15.72
C VAL A 214 6.35 -13.58 -16.62
N HIS A 215 6.38 -14.10 -17.81
CA HIS A 215 5.23 -14.21 -18.69
C HIS A 215 4.58 -15.57 -18.53
#